data_ffa99b5f3dfd7d4b31870139fca8c54f
#
_entry.id   ffa99b5f3dfd7d4b31870139fca8c54f
#
_cell.length_a   1.000
_cell.length_b   1.000
_cell.length_c   1.000
_cell.angle_alpha   90.00
_cell.angle_beta   90.00
_cell.angle_gamma   90.00
#
_symmetry.space_group_name_H-M   'P 1'
#
loop_
_entity.id
_entity.type
_entity.pdbx_description
1 polymer ?
#
loop_
_entity_poly.entity_id
_entity_poly.type
_entity_poly.pdbx_seq_one_letter_code
_entity_poly.pdbx_strand_id
1 'polypeptide(L)'
;MTQWEVVIGLETHAQLSTVSKIFSGAPTQFGAEPNTQACPVDLALPGVLPVLNRGAVERAIRFGLAIGSTIAPRSIFARKNYFYPDLPKGYQISQYEIPVVQGGQITIQVPANEKAGKQAYSKTVNLTRAHLEEDAGKSLHEDFAGMTGIDLNRAGTPLLEIVTEPEMRSAAEAVAYAKALHGLVMWLGICDGNMQEGSFRCDANVSVRPVGQEKFGTRAEIKNLNSFRFLEEAINYEVRRQIELIEDGGEVVQETRLYDPDKRETRSMRSKEDAHDYRYFPDPDLMPLVIGADWVERVKAGMPELPAAMQQRFVEQYGVSAYDAGVLTSSKAMAAYFEAVVAKAGAANAKSAANWLMGDVSSQLNRDGIEIDAIPVSAAQLALVLQRIADGTISNKIAKEIFAMIWDEKATDEGAADRIIDAKGLKQISDTGALEAIIDDVLAANAKSVEEFRAGKEKAFNALIGQAMKATKGKANPQQVNELLKKKLG
;
A
#
# COMPACT_ATOMS: atom_id res chain seq x y z
N MET A 1 18.05 34.86 -8.57
CA MET A 1 17.73 33.93 -7.48
C MET A 1 18.40 32.60 -7.81
N THR A 2 19.14 32.06 -6.88
CA THR A 2 19.77 30.73 -7.02
C THR A 2 18.67 29.67 -7.19
N GLN A 3 18.81 28.82 -8.22
CA GLN A 3 17.93 27.65 -8.33
C GLN A 3 18.48 26.52 -7.46
N TRP A 4 17.64 25.98 -6.61
CA TRP A 4 18.00 24.93 -5.68
C TRP A 4 17.58 23.55 -6.17
N GLU A 5 18.45 22.56 -5.98
CA GLU A 5 18.15 21.15 -6.15
C GLU A 5 18.06 20.48 -4.78
N VAL A 6 16.97 19.74 -4.56
CA VAL A 6 16.77 18.94 -3.37
C VAL A 6 17.39 17.57 -3.57
N VAL A 7 18.05 17.03 -2.54
CA VAL A 7 18.65 15.69 -2.53
C VAL A 7 18.13 14.95 -1.31
N ILE A 8 17.46 13.81 -1.55
CA ILE A 8 16.82 13.02 -0.51
C ILE A 8 17.25 11.56 -0.63
N GLY A 9 17.65 10.98 0.50
CA GLY A 9 17.77 9.55 0.72
C GLY A 9 16.84 9.12 1.84
N LEU A 10 16.33 7.90 1.80
CA LEU A 10 15.49 7.32 2.84
C LEU A 10 16.18 6.12 3.48
N GLU A 11 16.06 6.02 4.79
CA GLU A 11 16.35 4.85 5.59
C GLU A 11 15.03 4.31 6.13
N THR A 12 14.72 3.05 5.82
CA THR A 12 13.45 2.44 6.20
C THR A 12 13.70 1.18 7.00
N HIS A 13 13.04 1.09 8.16
CA HIS A 13 13.09 -0.09 9.02
C HIS A 13 11.77 -0.84 8.92
N ALA A 14 11.82 -2.09 8.52
CA ALA A 14 10.68 -2.99 8.47
C ALA A 14 10.86 -4.12 9.49
N GLN A 15 9.97 -4.21 10.48
CA GLN A 15 9.92 -5.37 11.38
C GLN A 15 9.47 -6.60 10.60
N LEU A 16 10.28 -7.65 10.66
CA LEU A 16 10.01 -8.87 9.91
C LEU A 16 8.98 -9.74 10.65
N SER A 17 8.00 -10.23 9.90
CA SER A 17 6.86 -11.02 10.38
C SER A 17 7.24 -12.45 10.80
N THR A 18 8.28 -12.61 11.63
CA THR A 18 8.67 -13.90 12.21
C THR A 18 7.88 -14.17 13.49
N VAL A 19 7.70 -15.44 13.84
CA VAL A 19 7.02 -15.86 15.07
C VAL A 19 7.88 -15.59 16.30
N SER A 20 9.21 -15.74 16.15
CA SER A 20 10.19 -15.50 17.20
C SER A 20 11.19 -14.42 16.79
N LYS A 21 11.91 -13.88 17.76
CA LYS A 21 12.92 -12.85 17.59
C LYS A 21 14.10 -13.30 16.74
N ILE A 22 14.97 -12.34 16.34
CA ILE A 22 16.06 -12.64 15.42
C ILE A 22 17.13 -13.54 16.03
N PHE A 23 17.41 -13.39 17.34
CA PHE A 23 18.47 -14.11 18.03
C PHE A 23 18.00 -14.90 19.25
N SER A 24 16.69 -14.96 19.49
CA SER A 24 16.07 -15.69 20.62
C SER A 24 14.75 -16.35 20.21
N GLY A 25 14.27 -17.24 21.07
CA GLY A 25 12.99 -17.91 20.90
C GLY A 25 11.78 -17.13 21.44
N ALA A 26 11.98 -15.93 22.01
CA ALA A 26 10.88 -15.12 22.52
C ALA A 26 9.94 -14.68 21.39
N PRO A 27 8.62 -14.57 21.63
CA PRO A 27 7.67 -14.17 20.59
C PRO A 27 7.80 -12.69 20.23
N THR A 28 7.26 -12.37 19.02
CA THR A 28 7.27 -11.01 18.44
C THR A 28 5.89 -10.39 18.38
N GLN A 29 4.88 -10.97 19.00
CA GLN A 29 3.50 -10.51 18.93
C GLN A 29 3.34 -9.13 19.57
N PHE A 30 2.72 -8.19 18.85
CA PHE A 30 2.42 -6.86 19.36
C PHE A 30 1.31 -6.88 20.42
N GLY A 31 1.36 -5.95 21.38
CA GLY A 31 0.31 -5.72 22.36
C GLY A 31 0.30 -6.63 23.59
N ALA A 32 1.35 -7.43 23.80
CA ALA A 32 1.50 -8.20 25.02
C ALA A 32 1.87 -7.27 26.22
N GLU A 33 1.55 -7.72 27.43
CA GLU A 33 1.95 -7.03 28.67
C GLU A 33 3.45 -6.75 28.69
N PRO A 34 3.91 -5.59 29.17
CA PRO A 34 5.32 -5.22 29.17
C PRO A 34 6.23 -6.28 29.79
N ASN A 35 7.34 -6.55 29.14
CA ASN A 35 8.39 -7.50 29.56
C ASN A 35 7.95 -8.97 29.67
N THR A 36 6.82 -9.36 29.05
CA THR A 36 6.38 -10.76 29.02
C THR A 36 6.92 -11.56 27.82
N GLN A 37 7.49 -10.87 26.83
CA GLN A 37 8.08 -11.44 25.62
C GLN A 37 9.59 -11.12 25.52
N ALA A 38 10.29 -11.26 26.64
CA ALA A 38 11.75 -11.09 26.71
C ALA A 38 12.37 -12.28 27.44
N CYS A 39 13.30 -12.95 26.75
CA CYS A 39 14.04 -14.07 27.31
C CYS A 39 15.44 -13.62 27.81
N PRO A 40 16.21 -14.50 28.49
CA PRO A 40 17.55 -14.16 28.96
C PRO A 40 18.49 -13.55 27.91
N VAL A 41 18.37 -13.97 26.64
CA VAL A 41 19.15 -13.39 25.52
C VAL A 41 18.78 -11.92 25.30
N ASP A 42 17.48 -11.61 25.27
CA ASP A 42 16.98 -10.24 25.07
C ASP A 42 17.31 -9.32 26.25
N LEU A 43 17.41 -9.90 27.46
CA LEU A 43 17.80 -9.22 28.70
C LEU A 43 19.32 -9.08 28.88
N ALA A 44 20.10 -9.62 27.97
CA ALA A 44 21.56 -9.65 28.06
C ALA A 44 22.12 -10.29 29.35
N LEU A 45 21.49 -11.35 29.83
CA LEU A 45 21.98 -12.03 31.03
C LEU A 45 23.34 -12.70 30.76
N PRO A 46 24.21 -12.79 31.78
CA PRO A 46 25.54 -13.41 31.62
C PRO A 46 25.45 -14.86 31.10
N GLY A 47 26.27 -15.18 30.11
CA GLY A 47 26.39 -16.55 29.56
C GLY A 47 25.38 -16.92 28.46
N VAL A 48 24.50 -15.99 28.06
CA VAL A 48 23.59 -16.21 26.93
C VAL A 48 24.31 -16.05 25.59
N LEU A 49 23.87 -16.81 24.59
CA LEU A 49 24.39 -16.74 23.22
C LEU A 49 23.24 -16.54 22.23
N PRO A 50 23.42 -15.66 21.22
CA PRO A 50 22.44 -15.44 20.18
C PRO A 50 22.37 -16.64 19.22
N VAL A 51 21.16 -16.95 18.71
CA VAL A 51 20.96 -17.97 17.68
C VAL A 51 20.13 -17.35 16.55
N LEU A 52 20.71 -17.28 15.36
CA LEU A 52 20.09 -16.60 14.22
C LEU A 52 18.81 -17.31 13.76
N ASN A 53 17.74 -16.54 13.63
CA ASN A 53 16.45 -16.99 13.12
C ASN A 53 16.50 -17.12 11.57
N ARG A 54 16.37 -18.35 11.09
CA ARG A 54 16.31 -18.66 9.66
C ARG A 54 15.21 -17.90 8.93
N GLY A 55 14.03 -17.75 9.55
CA GLY A 55 12.90 -17.05 8.95
C GLY A 55 13.17 -15.56 8.68
N ALA A 56 14.02 -14.91 9.49
CA ALA A 56 14.45 -13.53 9.23
C ALA A 56 15.33 -13.44 7.98
N VAL A 57 16.27 -14.38 7.82
CA VAL A 57 17.14 -14.47 6.64
C VAL A 57 16.31 -14.72 5.37
N GLU A 58 15.35 -15.64 5.42
CA GLU A 58 14.47 -15.94 4.26
C GLU A 58 13.65 -14.74 3.83
N ARG A 59 13.20 -13.90 4.77
CA ARG A 59 12.49 -12.64 4.45
C ARG A 59 13.39 -11.61 3.81
N ALA A 60 14.63 -11.49 4.27
CA ALA A 60 15.63 -10.63 3.65
C ALA A 60 15.97 -11.08 2.22
N ILE A 61 16.16 -12.40 2.00
CA ILE A 61 16.37 -12.97 0.66
C ILE A 61 15.18 -12.69 -0.24
N ARG A 62 13.96 -12.90 0.25
CA ARG A 62 12.72 -12.64 -0.50
C ARG A 62 12.62 -11.17 -0.93
N PHE A 63 12.94 -10.25 -0.03
CA PHE A 63 13.00 -8.83 -0.35
C PHE A 63 14.06 -8.53 -1.42
N GLY A 64 15.26 -9.02 -1.24
CA GLY A 64 16.35 -8.81 -2.19
C GLY A 64 16.03 -9.33 -3.60
N LEU A 65 15.43 -10.51 -3.70
CA LEU A 65 14.97 -11.06 -5.00
C LEU A 65 13.92 -10.19 -5.65
N ALA A 66 12.99 -9.64 -4.87
CA ALA A 66 11.91 -8.80 -5.37
C ALA A 66 12.39 -7.47 -5.98
N ILE A 67 13.49 -6.93 -5.49
CA ILE A 67 14.09 -5.66 -5.98
C ILE A 67 15.25 -5.87 -6.95
N GLY A 68 15.51 -7.12 -7.37
CA GLY A 68 16.60 -7.44 -8.30
C GLY A 68 18.02 -7.20 -7.73
N SER A 69 18.20 -7.36 -6.43
CA SER A 69 19.47 -7.18 -5.75
C SER A 69 20.37 -8.40 -5.84
N THR A 70 21.63 -8.24 -5.45
CA THR A 70 22.54 -9.34 -5.17
C THR A 70 22.36 -9.83 -3.74
N ILE A 71 22.09 -11.13 -3.55
CA ILE A 71 22.12 -11.77 -2.25
C ILE A 71 23.56 -12.17 -1.94
N ALA A 72 24.12 -11.66 -0.85
CA ALA A 72 25.48 -11.98 -0.45
C ALA A 72 25.61 -13.47 -0.09
N PRO A 73 26.51 -14.23 -0.74
CA PRO A 73 26.68 -15.65 -0.43
C PRO A 73 27.27 -15.88 0.97
N ARG A 74 27.91 -14.85 1.52
CA ARG A 74 28.42 -14.79 2.88
C ARG A 74 28.12 -13.41 3.46
N SER A 75 27.55 -13.36 4.65
CA SER A 75 27.24 -12.13 5.37
C SER A 75 27.77 -12.22 6.80
N ILE A 76 28.02 -11.07 7.43
CA ILE A 76 28.59 -11.00 8.78
C ILE A 76 27.71 -10.10 9.63
N PHE A 77 27.39 -10.57 10.84
CA PHE A 77 26.80 -9.74 11.86
C PHE A 77 27.91 -9.02 12.64
N ALA A 78 27.66 -7.75 12.95
CA ALA A 78 28.56 -6.90 13.70
C ALA A 78 27.84 -6.28 14.89
N ARG A 79 28.61 -5.92 15.90
CA ARG A 79 28.12 -5.16 17.06
C ARG A 79 28.22 -3.67 16.76
N LYS A 80 27.07 -2.97 16.81
CA LYS A 80 26.92 -1.52 16.78
C LYS A 80 26.84 -1.03 18.22
N ASN A 81 27.92 -0.46 18.74
CA ASN A 81 28.03 -0.15 20.18
C ASN A 81 27.43 1.22 20.49
N TYR A 82 26.41 1.24 21.31
CA TYR A 82 25.82 2.45 21.89
C TYR A 82 24.97 2.08 23.12
N PHE A 83 24.72 3.04 23.99
CA PHE A 83 24.09 2.80 25.28
C PHE A 83 22.76 3.51 25.37
N TYR A 84 21.71 2.71 25.55
CA TYR A 84 20.37 3.17 25.88
C TYR A 84 19.75 2.21 26.91
N PRO A 85 18.86 2.71 27.80
CA PRO A 85 18.21 1.85 28.81
C PRO A 85 17.41 0.69 28.21
N ASP A 86 16.83 0.88 27.01
CA ASP A 86 16.06 -0.12 26.27
C ASP A 86 16.92 -1.02 25.37
N LEU A 87 18.24 -0.91 25.48
CA LEU A 87 19.22 -1.78 24.80
C LEU A 87 20.15 -2.43 25.85
N PRO A 88 19.71 -3.50 26.55
CA PRO A 88 20.43 -4.03 27.73
C PRO A 88 21.86 -4.50 27.45
N LYS A 89 22.14 -4.98 26.24
CA LYS A 89 23.49 -5.45 25.85
C LYS A 89 24.51 -4.30 25.74
N GLY A 90 24.07 -3.04 25.60
CA GLY A 90 24.95 -1.93 25.28
C GLY A 90 25.45 -1.94 23.82
N TYR A 91 24.93 -2.83 23.00
CA TYR A 91 25.14 -2.88 21.55
C TYR A 91 23.92 -3.47 20.85
N GLN A 92 23.75 -3.11 19.59
CA GLN A 92 22.77 -3.71 18.67
C GLN A 92 23.54 -4.66 17.73
N ILE A 93 23.02 -5.87 17.56
CA ILE A 93 23.54 -6.78 16.53
C ILE A 93 22.93 -6.33 15.20
N SER A 94 23.80 -6.01 14.24
CA SER A 94 23.46 -5.46 12.94
C SER A 94 24.43 -6.00 11.88
N GLN A 95 24.37 -5.49 10.68
CA GLN A 95 25.32 -5.82 9.60
C GLN A 95 25.93 -4.53 9.04
N TYR A 96 27.23 -4.47 8.89
CA TYR A 96 27.91 -3.27 8.41
C TYR A 96 28.64 -3.50 7.09
N GLU A 97 29.69 -4.33 7.08
CA GLU A 97 30.56 -4.49 5.90
C GLU A 97 29.94 -5.34 4.79
N ILE A 98 29.26 -6.43 5.16
CA ILE A 98 28.68 -7.40 4.23
C ILE A 98 27.22 -7.63 4.57
N PRO A 99 26.30 -6.75 4.13
CA PRO A 99 24.87 -6.92 4.31
C PRO A 99 24.34 -8.09 3.45
N VAL A 100 23.24 -8.69 3.88
CA VAL A 100 22.59 -9.79 3.13
C VAL A 100 22.14 -9.35 1.75
N VAL A 101 21.63 -8.14 1.61
CA VAL A 101 21.09 -7.59 0.36
C VAL A 101 21.96 -6.43 -0.10
N GLN A 102 22.51 -6.52 -1.31
CA GLN A 102 23.41 -5.52 -1.88
C GLN A 102 22.83 -4.95 -3.16
N GLY A 103 22.62 -3.62 -3.19
CA GLY A 103 22.01 -2.93 -4.31
C GLY A 103 20.52 -3.25 -4.47
N GLY A 104 20.05 -3.21 -5.70
CA GLY A 104 18.64 -3.37 -6.07
C GLY A 104 18.00 -2.04 -6.43
N GLN A 105 16.76 -2.08 -6.90
CA GLN A 105 16.06 -0.89 -7.36
C GLN A 105 14.54 -1.02 -7.18
N ILE A 106 13.89 0.11 -6.98
CA ILE A 106 12.43 0.21 -6.93
C ILE A 106 11.98 1.30 -7.90
N THR A 107 11.11 0.95 -8.84
CA THR A 107 10.49 1.91 -9.75
C THR A 107 9.21 2.45 -9.13
N ILE A 108 9.13 3.77 -9.02
CA ILE A 108 8.01 4.49 -8.43
C ILE A 108 7.20 5.20 -9.50
N GLN A 109 5.89 5.40 -9.22
CA GLN A 109 5.01 6.25 -10.01
C GLN A 109 4.74 7.53 -9.23
N VAL A 110 5.22 8.64 -9.75
CA VAL A 110 4.99 9.95 -9.13
C VAL A 110 3.73 10.55 -9.76
N PRO A 111 2.71 10.88 -8.96
CA PRO A 111 1.46 11.40 -9.49
C PRO A 111 1.64 12.79 -10.11
N ALA A 112 0.75 13.12 -11.03
CA ALA A 112 0.68 14.47 -11.59
C ALA A 112 0.43 15.51 -10.49
N ASN A 113 1.04 16.67 -10.64
CA ASN A 113 0.76 17.83 -9.80
C ASN A 113 0.26 18.98 -10.72
N GLU A 114 -1.06 19.07 -10.88
CA GLU A 114 -1.70 20.05 -11.74
C GLU A 114 -1.38 21.49 -11.32
N LYS A 115 -1.28 21.75 -10.01
CA LYS A 115 -0.94 23.07 -9.48
C LYS A 115 0.47 23.53 -9.85
N ALA A 116 1.38 22.58 -9.99
CA ALA A 116 2.77 22.83 -10.41
C ALA A 116 2.98 22.59 -11.92
N GLY A 117 1.93 22.26 -12.69
CA GLY A 117 2.02 21.95 -14.11
C GLY A 117 2.85 20.71 -14.44
N LYS A 118 3.01 19.78 -13.47
CA LYS A 118 3.81 18.57 -13.65
C LYS A 118 2.90 17.38 -13.98
N GLN A 119 3.24 16.67 -15.05
CA GLN A 119 2.59 15.42 -15.41
C GLN A 119 3.08 14.26 -14.50
N ALA A 120 2.30 13.19 -14.43
CA ALA A 120 2.75 11.95 -13.80
C ALA A 120 3.96 11.36 -14.54
N TYR A 121 4.88 10.78 -13.81
CA TYR A 121 6.08 10.16 -14.38
C TYR A 121 6.54 8.97 -13.55
N SER A 122 7.32 8.12 -14.18
CA SER A 122 7.98 6.98 -13.54
C SER A 122 9.43 7.32 -13.24
N LYS A 123 9.94 6.86 -12.11
CA LYS A 123 11.34 7.02 -11.70
C LYS A 123 11.83 5.75 -11.02
N THR A 124 13.03 5.33 -11.35
CA THR A 124 13.73 4.26 -10.65
C THR A 124 14.63 4.86 -9.57
N VAL A 125 14.54 4.33 -8.36
CA VAL A 125 15.37 4.68 -7.21
C VAL A 125 16.24 3.48 -6.88
N ASN A 126 17.56 3.67 -6.85
CA ASN A 126 18.50 2.64 -6.49
C ASN A 126 18.61 2.50 -4.96
N LEU A 127 18.85 1.29 -4.50
CA LEU A 127 19.13 0.98 -3.11
C LEU A 127 20.63 0.72 -2.95
N THR A 128 21.19 1.22 -1.87
CA THR A 128 22.55 0.91 -1.47
C THR A 128 22.62 -0.52 -0.93
N ARG A 129 21.71 -0.84 -0.01
CA ARG A 129 21.65 -2.14 0.68
C ARG A 129 20.34 -2.33 1.43
N ALA A 130 20.09 -3.57 1.83
CA ALA A 130 19.26 -3.87 2.97
C ALA A 130 19.96 -4.88 3.88
N HIS A 131 19.91 -4.66 5.18
CA HIS A 131 20.62 -5.48 6.15
C HIS A 131 19.74 -5.89 7.33
N LEU A 132 20.07 -7.02 7.91
CA LEU A 132 19.40 -7.57 9.07
C LEU A 132 19.96 -6.96 10.35
N GLU A 133 19.08 -6.63 11.28
CA GLU A 133 19.42 -6.19 12.62
C GLU A 133 18.33 -6.52 13.62
N GLU A 134 18.58 -6.31 14.90
CA GLU A 134 17.58 -6.42 15.94
C GLU A 134 17.02 -5.06 16.32
N ASP A 135 15.72 -5.00 16.67
CA ASP A 135 15.12 -3.79 17.22
C ASP A 135 15.52 -3.60 18.69
N ALA A 136 15.55 -2.36 19.16
CA ALA A 136 15.69 -2.01 20.56
C ALA A 136 14.35 -2.19 21.30
N GLY A 137 14.38 -2.19 22.63
CA GLY A 137 13.20 -2.12 23.47
C GLY A 137 12.46 -0.79 23.31
N LYS A 138 11.56 -0.51 24.23
CA LYS A 138 10.77 0.72 24.24
C LYS A 138 10.92 1.42 25.58
N SER A 139 11.25 2.71 25.54
CA SER A 139 11.24 3.59 26.70
C SER A 139 9.87 4.26 26.86
N LEU A 140 9.24 4.10 28.02
CA LEU A 140 7.92 4.61 28.38
C LEU A 140 8.07 5.84 29.26
N HIS A 141 8.04 7.02 28.64
CA HIS A 141 8.30 8.30 29.33
C HIS A 141 7.06 8.89 30.01
N GLU A 142 5.88 8.58 29.46
CA GLU A 142 4.62 9.23 29.89
C GLU A 142 3.86 8.43 30.94
N ASP A 143 4.15 7.13 31.07
CA ASP A 143 3.39 6.24 31.97
C ASP A 143 3.80 6.32 33.45
N PHE A 144 4.92 7.00 33.75
CA PHE A 144 5.50 7.06 35.09
C PHE A 144 5.91 8.48 35.44
N ALA A 145 5.33 9.05 36.49
CA ALA A 145 5.68 10.39 36.97
C ALA A 145 7.13 10.44 37.49
N GLY A 146 8.00 11.19 36.81
CA GLY A 146 9.41 11.39 37.19
C GLY A 146 10.33 10.17 36.97
N MET A 147 9.86 9.15 36.29
CA MET A 147 10.61 7.94 35.93
C MET A 147 10.34 7.54 34.48
N THR A 148 11.19 6.68 33.94
CA THR A 148 10.98 6.07 32.64
C THR A 148 10.85 4.57 32.84
N GLY A 149 9.75 3.98 32.38
CA GLY A 149 9.60 2.53 32.28
C GLY A 149 10.36 1.97 31.08
N ILE A 150 10.85 0.75 31.18
CA ILE A 150 11.50 0.04 30.07
C ILE A 150 10.71 -1.22 29.76
N ASP A 151 10.26 -1.32 28.52
CA ASP A 151 9.61 -2.50 27.97
C ASP A 151 10.52 -3.16 26.93
N LEU A 152 10.95 -4.38 27.22
CA LEU A 152 11.87 -5.17 26.39
C LEU A 152 11.14 -6.16 25.45
N ASN A 153 9.82 -6.09 25.34
CA ASN A 153 9.07 -6.96 24.43
C ASN A 153 9.52 -6.78 22.98
N ARG A 154 9.86 -5.55 22.58
CA ARG A 154 10.36 -5.27 21.22
C ARG A 154 11.84 -5.59 21.04
N ALA A 155 12.64 -5.59 22.11
CA ALA A 155 14.07 -5.87 22.02
C ALA A 155 14.35 -7.22 21.36
N GLY A 156 15.16 -7.24 20.31
CA GLY A 156 15.45 -8.44 19.53
C GLY A 156 14.42 -8.80 18.46
N THR A 157 13.39 -7.99 18.23
CA THR A 157 12.50 -8.15 17.08
C THR A 157 13.31 -8.00 15.78
N PRO A 158 13.17 -8.93 14.80
CA PRO A 158 13.94 -8.83 13.57
C PRO A 158 13.58 -7.60 12.77
N LEU A 159 14.58 -6.82 12.37
CA LEU A 159 14.47 -5.68 11.47
C LEU A 159 15.20 -5.93 10.16
N LEU A 160 14.65 -5.38 9.09
CA LEU A 160 15.34 -5.15 7.84
C LEU A 160 15.46 -3.64 7.65
N GLU A 161 16.70 -3.12 7.75
CA GLU A 161 16.98 -1.71 7.42
C GLU A 161 17.29 -1.62 5.93
N ILE A 162 16.57 -0.75 5.22
CA ILE A 162 16.60 -0.58 3.78
C ILE A 162 17.06 0.85 3.49
N VAL A 163 18.19 0.99 2.80
CA VAL A 163 18.85 2.27 2.55
C VAL A 163 18.86 2.57 1.05
N THR A 164 18.36 3.74 0.67
CA THR A 164 18.39 4.19 -0.73
C THR A 164 19.63 4.99 -1.04
N GLU A 165 19.99 5.06 -2.33
CA GLU A 165 20.85 6.12 -2.83
C GLU A 165 20.12 7.48 -2.72
N PRO A 166 20.84 8.61 -2.57
CA PRO A 166 20.26 9.95 -2.43
C PRO A 166 19.81 10.52 -3.80
N GLU A 167 18.91 9.82 -4.47
CA GLU A 167 18.50 10.10 -5.85
C GLU A 167 17.15 10.80 -5.96
N MET A 168 16.38 10.86 -4.88
CA MET A 168 15.08 11.54 -4.89
C MET A 168 15.26 13.07 -4.83
N ARG A 169 14.40 13.78 -5.56
CA ARG A 169 14.51 15.22 -5.80
C ARG A 169 13.30 16.05 -5.34
N SER A 170 12.32 15.37 -4.73
CA SER A 170 11.14 16.04 -4.16
C SER A 170 10.50 15.21 -3.07
N ALA A 171 9.72 15.86 -2.19
CA ALA A 171 8.91 15.16 -1.20
C ALA A 171 7.92 14.19 -1.84
N ALA A 172 7.36 14.52 -3.01
CA ALA A 172 6.46 13.65 -3.75
C ALA A 172 7.15 12.35 -4.20
N GLU A 173 8.41 12.40 -4.65
CA GLU A 173 9.20 11.21 -4.97
C GLU A 173 9.48 10.37 -3.73
N ALA A 174 9.84 11.00 -2.61
CA ALA A 174 10.08 10.31 -1.34
C ALA A 174 8.82 9.58 -0.83
N VAL A 175 7.66 10.23 -0.90
CA VAL A 175 6.38 9.63 -0.52
C VAL A 175 6.00 8.49 -1.48
N ALA A 176 6.20 8.67 -2.79
CA ALA A 176 5.93 7.62 -3.77
C ALA A 176 6.81 6.40 -3.53
N TYR A 177 8.09 6.60 -3.21
CA TYR A 177 9.02 5.53 -2.85
C TYR A 177 8.59 4.82 -1.56
N ALA A 178 8.33 5.57 -0.50
CA ALA A 178 7.92 5.00 0.78
C ALA A 178 6.63 4.16 0.65
N LYS A 179 5.65 4.62 -0.14
CA LYS A 179 4.42 3.87 -0.45
C LYS A 179 4.70 2.61 -1.26
N ALA A 180 5.56 2.69 -2.28
CA ALA A 180 5.92 1.54 -3.11
C ALA A 180 6.64 0.48 -2.28
N LEU A 181 7.60 0.88 -1.45
CA LEU A 181 8.31 -0.02 -0.53
C LEU A 181 7.36 -0.64 0.50
N HIS A 182 6.51 0.17 1.13
CA HIS A 182 5.49 -0.29 2.07
C HIS A 182 4.58 -1.36 1.44
N GLY A 183 4.03 -1.06 0.26
CA GLY A 183 3.22 -2.03 -0.49
C GLY A 183 3.99 -3.32 -0.82
N LEU A 184 5.26 -3.21 -1.19
CA LEU A 184 6.10 -4.36 -1.53
C LEU A 184 6.35 -5.27 -0.31
N VAL A 185 6.72 -4.74 0.85
CA VAL A 185 7.00 -5.56 2.04
C VAL A 185 5.74 -6.28 2.55
N MET A 186 4.57 -5.63 2.43
CA MET A 186 3.28 -6.25 2.73
C MET A 186 2.91 -7.32 1.69
N TRP A 187 3.11 -7.04 0.42
CA TRP A 187 2.86 -8.00 -0.68
C TRP A 187 3.66 -9.28 -0.52
N LEU A 188 4.93 -9.13 -0.16
CA LEU A 188 5.83 -10.25 0.10
C LEU A 188 5.49 -11.01 1.40
N GLY A 189 4.65 -10.43 2.27
CA GLY A 189 4.30 -10.99 3.57
C GLY A 189 5.47 -10.98 4.56
N ILE A 190 6.42 -10.07 4.38
CA ILE A 190 7.60 -9.99 5.26
C ILE A 190 7.46 -8.98 6.39
N CYS A 191 6.51 -8.04 6.28
CA CYS A 191 6.18 -7.03 7.28
C CYS A 191 4.68 -6.75 7.22
N ASP A 192 4.05 -6.40 8.33
CA ASP A 192 2.63 -6.00 8.39
C ASP A 192 2.38 -4.56 7.94
N GLY A 193 3.44 -3.75 7.84
CA GLY A 193 3.38 -2.37 7.38
C GLY A 193 2.76 -1.37 8.37
N ASN A 194 2.51 -1.75 9.63
CA ASN A 194 1.86 -0.87 10.58
C ASN A 194 2.79 0.26 11.06
N MET A 195 2.61 1.45 10.50
CA MET A 195 3.40 2.64 10.85
C MET A 195 3.09 3.15 12.25
N GLN A 196 1.87 2.98 12.76
CA GLN A 196 1.46 3.46 14.09
C GLN A 196 2.06 2.60 15.21
N GLU A 197 2.15 1.30 14.99
CA GLU A 197 2.81 0.37 15.91
C GLU A 197 4.33 0.38 15.79
N GLY A 198 4.86 1.02 14.73
CA GLY A 198 6.28 1.13 14.46
C GLY A 198 6.88 -0.08 13.75
N SER A 199 6.04 -0.93 13.13
CA SER A 199 6.50 -2.05 12.30
C SER A 199 7.13 -1.59 10.99
N PHE A 200 6.75 -0.40 10.53
CA PHE A 200 7.33 0.25 9.36
C PHE A 200 7.65 1.71 9.70
N ARG A 201 8.93 2.05 9.68
CA ARG A 201 9.43 3.39 10.05
C ARG A 201 10.29 3.93 8.91
N CYS A 202 10.18 5.22 8.60
CA CYS A 202 11.01 5.92 7.64
C CYS A 202 11.74 7.07 8.31
N ASP A 203 13.05 7.18 8.08
CA ASP A 203 13.85 8.35 8.36
C ASP A 203 14.30 8.99 7.05
N ALA A 204 14.27 10.32 6.96
CA ALA A 204 14.61 11.05 5.75
C ALA A 204 15.91 11.84 5.93
N ASN A 205 16.88 11.58 5.05
CA ASN A 205 18.09 12.39 4.91
C ASN A 205 17.85 13.45 3.83
N VAL A 206 17.86 14.71 4.18
CA VAL A 206 17.54 15.85 3.30
C VAL A 206 18.69 16.82 3.23
N SER A 207 19.09 17.19 2.02
CA SER A 207 20.01 18.28 1.76
C SER A 207 19.56 19.10 0.54
N VAL A 208 20.07 20.32 0.41
CA VAL A 208 19.88 21.17 -0.76
C VAL A 208 21.21 21.61 -1.32
N ARG A 209 21.28 21.80 -2.66
CA ARG A 209 22.44 22.35 -3.34
C ARG A 209 22.02 23.26 -4.50
N PRO A 210 22.84 24.22 -4.92
CA PRO A 210 22.60 24.94 -6.16
C PRO A 210 22.53 23.98 -7.36
N VAL A 211 21.62 24.25 -8.29
CA VAL A 211 21.51 23.46 -9.53
C VAL A 211 22.83 23.50 -10.29
N GLY A 212 23.32 22.34 -10.69
CA GLY A 212 24.61 22.19 -11.40
C GLY A 212 25.82 21.97 -10.49
N GLN A 213 25.65 22.05 -9.17
CA GLN A 213 26.72 21.68 -8.23
C GLN A 213 26.82 20.15 -8.10
N GLU A 214 28.02 19.57 -8.30
CA GLU A 214 28.23 18.12 -8.18
C GLU A 214 28.21 17.64 -6.71
N LYS A 215 28.87 18.40 -5.82
CA LYS A 215 28.97 18.05 -4.40
C LYS A 215 27.62 18.21 -3.71
N PHE A 216 27.20 17.21 -2.94
CA PHE A 216 25.99 17.31 -2.11
C PHE A 216 26.16 18.39 -1.04
N GLY A 217 25.02 18.98 -0.66
CA GLY A 217 24.95 19.86 0.51
C GLY A 217 25.04 19.06 1.81
N THR A 218 25.17 19.78 2.92
CA THR A 218 25.12 19.18 4.25
C THR A 218 23.72 18.63 4.53
N ARG A 219 23.62 17.36 4.92
CA ARG A 219 22.34 16.68 5.17
C ARG A 219 21.88 16.87 6.62
N ALA A 220 20.58 16.95 6.81
CA ALA A 220 19.90 16.73 8.07
C ALA A 220 19.10 15.43 8.00
N GLU A 221 19.16 14.62 9.05
CA GLU A 221 18.33 13.43 9.23
C GLU A 221 17.05 13.83 9.95
N ILE A 222 15.89 13.43 9.43
CA ILE A 222 14.58 13.74 10.03
C ILE A 222 13.96 12.45 10.53
N LYS A 223 13.60 12.43 11.81
CA LYS A 223 12.95 11.32 12.50
C LYS A 223 11.51 11.65 12.91
N ASN A 224 10.79 10.62 13.43
CA ASN A 224 9.39 10.71 13.88
C ASN A 224 8.40 10.91 12.70
N LEU A 225 8.63 10.21 11.61
CA LEU A 225 7.82 10.27 10.40
C LEU A 225 6.80 9.12 10.37
N ASN A 226 5.79 9.17 11.24
CA ASN A 226 4.86 8.07 11.52
C ASN A 226 3.70 7.97 10.52
N SER A 227 3.75 8.72 9.42
CA SER A 227 2.81 8.63 8.30
C SER A 227 3.43 9.20 7.03
N PHE A 228 2.88 8.82 5.87
CA PHE A 228 3.31 9.37 4.58
C PHE A 228 3.06 10.88 4.49
N ARG A 229 2.01 11.39 5.16
CA ARG A 229 1.75 12.83 5.26
C ARG A 229 2.83 13.54 6.05
N PHE A 230 3.24 12.99 7.19
CA PHE A 230 4.32 13.57 8.00
C PHE A 230 5.65 13.56 7.27
N LEU A 231 5.93 12.49 6.51
CA LEU A 231 7.10 12.43 5.63
C LEU A 231 7.11 13.59 4.62
N GLU A 232 6.00 13.84 3.95
CA GLU A 232 5.86 14.93 2.97
C GLU A 232 6.02 16.31 3.63
N GLU A 233 5.29 16.56 4.71
CA GLU A 233 5.31 17.83 5.44
C GLU A 233 6.70 18.15 6.00
N ALA A 234 7.36 17.16 6.60
CA ALA A 234 8.68 17.30 7.18
C ALA A 234 9.77 17.58 6.15
N ILE A 235 9.77 16.88 5.02
CA ILE A 235 10.72 17.11 3.93
C ILE A 235 10.52 18.53 3.36
N ASN A 236 9.28 18.92 3.09
CA ASN A 236 8.98 20.25 2.56
C ASN A 236 9.36 21.37 3.53
N TYR A 237 9.19 21.16 4.83
CA TYR A 237 9.64 22.12 5.84
C TYR A 237 11.16 22.23 5.85
N GLU A 238 11.85 21.10 5.90
CA GLU A 238 13.30 21.06 6.01
C GLU A 238 13.99 21.65 4.80
N VAL A 239 13.48 21.39 3.60
CA VAL A 239 13.97 22.00 2.33
C VAL A 239 13.89 23.52 2.42
N ARG A 240 12.74 24.08 2.83
CA ARG A 240 12.58 25.52 2.99
C ARG A 240 13.53 26.09 4.01
N ARG A 241 13.60 25.47 5.19
CA ARG A 241 14.49 25.88 6.27
C ARG A 241 15.95 25.95 5.82
N GLN A 242 16.44 24.93 5.11
CA GLN A 242 17.82 24.89 4.63
C GLN A 242 18.09 25.97 3.59
N ILE A 243 17.18 26.17 2.63
CA ILE A 243 17.30 27.22 1.61
C ILE A 243 17.33 28.60 2.26
N GLU A 244 16.37 28.93 3.12
CA GLU A 244 16.29 30.20 3.83
C GLU A 244 17.57 30.46 4.64
N LEU A 245 18.03 29.45 5.40
CA LEU A 245 19.25 29.56 6.20
C LEU A 245 20.48 29.91 5.32
N ILE A 246 20.64 29.25 4.17
CA ILE A 246 21.78 29.49 3.28
C ILE A 246 21.66 30.84 2.59
N GLU A 247 20.47 31.24 2.17
CA GLU A 247 20.24 32.57 1.51
C GLU A 247 20.45 33.71 2.49
N ASP A 248 20.22 33.52 3.79
CA ASP A 248 20.53 34.47 4.86
C ASP A 248 22.01 34.44 5.28
N GLY A 249 22.85 33.67 4.62
CA GLY A 249 24.31 33.60 4.86
C GLY A 249 24.72 32.69 6.00
N GLY A 250 23.81 31.84 6.50
CA GLY A 250 24.10 30.80 7.48
C GLY A 250 24.57 29.48 6.82
N GLU A 251 24.91 28.50 7.65
CA GLU A 251 25.36 27.18 7.23
C GLU A 251 24.47 26.08 7.79
N VAL A 252 24.14 25.09 6.96
CA VAL A 252 23.43 23.87 7.41
C VAL A 252 24.39 22.99 8.18
N VAL A 253 24.02 22.62 9.40
CA VAL A 253 24.79 21.69 10.25
C VAL A 253 24.26 20.28 10.04
N GLN A 254 25.16 19.31 10.02
CA GLN A 254 24.76 17.90 10.00
C GLN A 254 24.23 17.51 11.39
N GLU A 255 22.94 17.25 11.46
CA GLU A 255 22.24 16.98 12.71
C GLU A 255 21.08 16.01 12.50
N THR A 256 20.60 15.42 13.59
CA THR A 256 19.33 14.71 13.64
C THR A 256 18.25 15.68 14.12
N ARG A 257 17.13 15.73 13.41
CA ARG A 257 15.99 16.58 13.69
C ARG A 257 14.74 15.74 13.92
N LEU A 258 13.87 16.17 14.82
CA LEU A 258 12.60 15.54 15.10
C LEU A 258 11.48 16.33 14.44
N TYR A 259 10.60 15.68 13.70
CA TYR A 259 9.39 16.31 13.18
C TYR A 259 8.34 16.42 14.29
N ASP A 260 7.82 17.63 14.47
CA ASP A 260 6.73 17.95 15.40
C ASP A 260 5.43 18.15 14.56
N PRO A 261 4.49 17.19 14.61
CA PRO A 261 3.29 17.27 13.78
C PRO A 261 2.31 18.36 14.22
N ASP A 262 2.32 18.77 15.49
CA ASP A 262 1.42 19.82 16.00
C ASP A 262 1.85 21.19 15.51
N LYS A 263 3.15 21.45 15.50
CA LYS A 263 3.74 22.68 15.00
C LYS A 263 4.07 22.65 13.51
N ARG A 264 4.06 21.46 12.90
CA ARG A 264 4.48 21.21 11.50
C ARG A 264 5.87 21.74 11.18
N GLU A 265 6.81 21.51 12.10
CA GLU A 265 8.19 21.93 11.98
C GLU A 265 9.15 20.82 12.38
N THR A 266 10.42 20.94 11.98
CA THR A 266 11.49 20.11 12.50
C THR A 266 12.26 20.87 13.58
N ARG A 267 12.65 20.21 14.66
CA ARG A 267 13.51 20.76 15.72
C ARG A 267 14.78 19.92 15.89
N SER A 268 15.89 20.56 16.17
CA SER A 268 17.14 19.86 16.46
C SER A 268 16.98 18.95 17.68
N MET A 269 17.42 17.70 17.58
CA MET A 269 17.51 16.77 18.69
C MET A 269 18.92 16.71 19.26
N ARG A 270 19.91 16.72 18.37
CA ARG A 270 21.30 16.45 18.70
C ARG A 270 22.23 17.02 17.65
N SER A 271 23.29 17.69 18.08
CA SER A 271 24.32 18.22 17.21
C SER A 271 25.33 17.12 16.80
N LYS A 272 26.14 17.41 15.79
CA LYS A 272 27.17 16.52 15.28
C LYS A 272 28.26 16.18 16.30
N GLU A 273 28.46 17.01 17.33
CA GLU A 273 29.42 16.74 18.41
C GLU A 273 29.10 15.48 19.21
N ASP A 274 27.84 15.03 19.14
CA ASP A 274 27.36 13.78 19.72
C ASP A 274 27.29 12.60 18.73
N ALA A 275 27.88 12.72 17.53
CA ALA A 275 27.91 11.61 16.58
C ALA A 275 28.66 10.44 17.18
N HIS A 276 27.94 9.35 17.48
CA HIS A 276 28.55 8.15 18.04
C HIS A 276 29.47 7.50 17.03
N ASP A 277 30.74 7.30 17.39
CA ASP A 277 31.58 6.28 16.81
C ASP A 277 31.10 4.92 17.35
N TYR A 278 30.30 4.22 16.54
CA TYR A 278 29.73 2.93 16.95
C TYR A 278 30.75 1.82 17.07
N ARG A 279 32.00 2.01 16.68
CA ARG A 279 33.11 1.04 16.81
C ARG A 279 32.68 -0.36 16.39
N TYR A 280 32.15 -0.47 15.19
CA TYR A 280 31.72 -1.76 14.65
C TYR A 280 32.83 -2.78 14.68
N PHE A 281 32.50 -4.01 15.09
CA PHE A 281 33.33 -5.18 14.91
C PHE A 281 32.49 -6.43 14.74
N PRO A 282 32.97 -7.49 14.06
CA PRO A 282 32.18 -8.72 13.90
C PRO A 282 31.76 -9.29 15.24
N ASP A 283 30.51 -9.72 15.37
CA ASP A 283 30.01 -10.34 16.59
C ASP A 283 30.71 -11.70 16.80
N PRO A 284 31.44 -11.89 17.91
CA PRO A 284 32.19 -13.13 18.15
C PRO A 284 31.30 -14.33 18.46
N ASP A 285 30.03 -14.08 18.84
CA ASP A 285 29.09 -15.12 19.22
C ASP A 285 28.25 -15.63 18.00
N LEU A 286 28.41 -14.98 16.83
CA LEU A 286 27.71 -15.36 15.61
C LEU A 286 28.69 -15.79 14.52
N MET A 287 28.49 -17.02 14.03
CA MET A 287 29.19 -17.48 12.85
C MET A 287 28.81 -16.66 11.63
N PRO A 288 29.72 -16.48 10.64
CA PRO A 288 29.34 -15.90 9.37
C PRO A 288 28.13 -16.62 8.77
N LEU A 289 27.15 -15.84 8.32
CA LEU A 289 25.98 -16.36 7.65
C LEU A 289 26.36 -16.77 6.22
N VAL A 290 26.24 -18.05 5.91
CA VAL A 290 26.47 -18.59 4.57
C VAL A 290 25.14 -18.87 3.91
N ILE A 291 24.89 -18.24 2.75
CA ILE A 291 23.66 -18.37 1.96
C ILE A 291 24.01 -19.07 0.65
N GLY A 292 23.76 -20.38 0.59
CA GLY A 292 23.98 -21.17 -0.61
C GLY A 292 22.96 -20.87 -1.71
N ALA A 293 23.35 -21.10 -2.95
CA ALA A 293 22.47 -20.90 -4.11
C ALA A 293 21.18 -21.73 -4.03
N ASP A 294 21.26 -22.95 -3.48
CA ASP A 294 20.11 -23.82 -3.25
C ASP A 294 19.08 -23.21 -2.27
N TRP A 295 19.55 -22.46 -1.29
CA TRP A 295 18.65 -21.74 -0.37
C TRP A 295 17.95 -20.59 -1.08
N VAL A 296 18.68 -19.80 -1.85
CA VAL A 296 18.12 -18.71 -2.65
C VAL A 296 17.06 -19.23 -3.63
N GLU A 297 17.34 -20.33 -4.34
CA GLU A 297 16.39 -20.93 -5.28
C GLU A 297 15.14 -21.48 -4.57
N ARG A 298 15.26 -22.07 -3.39
CA ARG A 298 14.09 -22.48 -2.59
C ARG A 298 13.20 -21.29 -2.20
N VAL A 299 13.82 -20.18 -1.78
CA VAL A 299 13.06 -18.95 -1.44
C VAL A 299 12.38 -18.39 -2.68
N LYS A 300 13.10 -18.33 -3.81
CA LYS A 300 12.61 -17.86 -5.10
C LYS A 300 11.40 -18.67 -5.59
N ALA A 301 11.44 -19.98 -5.47
CA ALA A 301 10.35 -20.86 -5.84
C ALA A 301 9.06 -20.62 -5.01
N GLY A 302 9.19 -20.10 -3.80
CA GLY A 302 8.08 -19.74 -2.91
C GLY A 302 7.63 -18.28 -3.00
N MET A 303 8.19 -17.49 -3.93
CA MET A 303 7.80 -16.08 -4.06
C MET A 303 6.42 -15.95 -4.76
N PRO A 304 5.60 -14.98 -4.33
CA PRO A 304 4.41 -14.61 -5.09
C PRO A 304 4.80 -13.92 -6.40
N GLU A 305 3.91 -13.92 -7.38
CA GLU A 305 4.02 -13.00 -8.51
C GLU A 305 4.08 -11.56 -8.00
N LEU A 306 5.01 -10.77 -8.48
CA LEU A 306 5.21 -9.40 -8.02
C LEU A 306 4.16 -8.43 -8.60
N PRO A 307 3.80 -7.35 -7.90
CA PRO A 307 2.77 -6.41 -8.35
C PRO A 307 2.96 -5.91 -9.77
N ALA A 308 4.18 -5.55 -10.16
CA ALA A 308 4.46 -5.03 -11.51
C ALA A 308 4.21 -6.08 -12.61
N ALA A 309 4.63 -7.33 -12.39
CA ALA A 309 4.38 -8.43 -13.33
C ALA A 309 2.88 -8.75 -13.42
N MET A 310 2.19 -8.74 -12.28
CA MET A 310 0.75 -8.97 -12.23
C MET A 310 -0.03 -7.86 -12.91
N GLN A 311 0.37 -6.59 -12.77
CA GLN A 311 -0.24 -5.47 -13.49
C GLN A 311 -0.13 -5.66 -15.01
N GLN A 312 1.07 -5.99 -15.48
CA GLN A 312 1.27 -6.27 -16.91
C GLN A 312 0.40 -7.43 -17.38
N ARG A 313 0.38 -8.51 -16.62
CA ARG A 313 -0.45 -9.68 -16.91
C ARG A 313 -1.95 -9.34 -16.93
N PHE A 314 -2.44 -8.51 -16.03
CA PHE A 314 -3.84 -8.07 -16.00
C PHE A 314 -4.21 -7.25 -17.23
N VAL A 315 -3.31 -6.36 -17.67
CA VAL A 315 -3.51 -5.61 -18.93
C VAL A 315 -3.56 -6.56 -20.13
N GLU A 316 -2.60 -7.47 -20.24
CA GLU A 316 -2.47 -8.39 -21.38
C GLU A 316 -3.57 -9.46 -21.39
N GLN A 317 -3.85 -10.08 -20.26
CA GLN A 317 -4.75 -11.21 -20.16
C GLN A 317 -6.23 -10.81 -20.08
N TYR A 318 -6.54 -9.74 -19.33
CA TYR A 318 -7.91 -9.32 -19.05
C TYR A 318 -8.33 -8.06 -19.81
N GLY A 319 -7.39 -7.39 -20.50
CA GLY A 319 -7.67 -6.19 -21.29
C GLY A 319 -8.14 -4.99 -20.46
N VAL A 320 -7.82 -4.96 -19.15
CA VAL A 320 -8.06 -3.80 -18.29
C VAL A 320 -7.04 -2.70 -18.58
N SER A 321 -7.35 -1.45 -18.23
CA SER A 321 -6.37 -0.37 -18.38
C SER A 321 -5.19 -0.52 -17.42
N ALA A 322 -4.05 0.10 -17.74
CA ALA A 322 -2.90 0.13 -16.83
C ALA A 322 -3.24 0.78 -15.47
N TYR A 323 -4.11 1.79 -15.48
CA TYR A 323 -4.63 2.40 -14.26
C TYR A 323 -5.44 1.40 -13.43
N ASP A 324 -6.39 0.71 -14.05
CA ASP A 324 -7.23 -0.29 -13.38
C ASP A 324 -6.38 -1.43 -12.82
N ALA A 325 -5.43 -1.93 -13.61
CA ALA A 325 -4.48 -2.95 -13.17
C ALA A 325 -3.69 -2.49 -11.93
N GLY A 326 -3.25 -1.22 -11.90
CA GLY A 326 -2.58 -0.63 -10.74
C GLY A 326 -3.45 -0.62 -9.47
N VAL A 327 -4.73 -0.26 -9.61
CA VAL A 327 -5.68 -0.26 -8.49
C VAL A 327 -5.97 -1.69 -8.02
N LEU A 328 -6.24 -2.61 -8.94
CA LEU A 328 -6.53 -4.01 -8.64
C LEU A 328 -5.37 -4.75 -7.98
N THR A 329 -4.15 -4.30 -8.22
CA THR A 329 -2.93 -4.88 -7.60
C THR A 329 -2.38 -4.01 -6.46
N SER A 330 -3.18 -3.10 -5.91
CA SER A 330 -2.79 -2.28 -4.75
C SER A 330 -2.58 -3.10 -3.48
N SER A 331 -3.29 -4.23 -3.36
CA SER A 331 -3.07 -5.24 -2.33
C SER A 331 -3.21 -6.64 -2.90
N LYS A 332 -2.54 -7.60 -2.27
CA LYS A 332 -2.62 -9.01 -2.66
C LYS A 332 -4.04 -9.57 -2.54
N ALA A 333 -4.77 -9.14 -1.51
CA ALA A 333 -6.15 -9.57 -1.30
C ALA A 333 -7.09 -9.05 -2.39
N MET A 334 -6.93 -7.79 -2.81
CA MET A 334 -7.70 -7.20 -3.92
C MET A 334 -7.45 -7.95 -5.24
N ALA A 335 -6.19 -8.21 -5.56
CA ALA A 335 -5.82 -8.95 -6.77
C ALA A 335 -6.40 -10.37 -6.76
N ALA A 336 -6.28 -11.09 -5.65
CA ALA A 336 -6.81 -12.44 -5.49
C ALA A 336 -8.34 -12.47 -5.62
N TYR A 337 -9.03 -11.51 -5.01
CA TYR A 337 -10.48 -11.41 -5.13
C TYR A 337 -10.92 -11.11 -6.57
N PHE A 338 -10.24 -10.19 -7.26
CA PHE A 338 -10.48 -9.91 -8.68
C PHE A 338 -10.32 -11.17 -9.54
N GLU A 339 -9.21 -11.89 -9.42
CA GLU A 339 -8.97 -13.12 -10.17
C GLU A 339 -10.02 -14.21 -9.87
N ALA A 340 -10.40 -14.35 -8.60
CA ALA A 340 -11.45 -15.28 -8.21
C ALA A 340 -12.81 -14.93 -8.83
N VAL A 341 -13.15 -13.64 -8.89
CA VAL A 341 -14.37 -13.16 -9.59
C VAL A 341 -14.29 -13.48 -11.08
N VAL A 342 -13.18 -13.13 -11.74
CA VAL A 342 -13.00 -13.37 -13.19
C VAL A 342 -13.02 -14.85 -13.52
N ALA A 343 -12.40 -15.69 -12.69
CA ALA A 343 -12.39 -17.15 -12.88
C ALA A 343 -13.82 -17.74 -12.88
N LYS A 344 -14.72 -17.19 -12.07
CA LYS A 344 -16.13 -17.61 -11.98
C LYS A 344 -17.02 -16.92 -13.01
N ALA A 345 -16.82 -15.62 -13.26
CA ALA A 345 -17.63 -14.84 -14.20
C ALA A 345 -17.29 -15.07 -15.66
N GLY A 346 -16.07 -15.56 -15.96
CA GLY A 346 -15.51 -15.68 -17.29
C GLY A 346 -14.70 -14.46 -17.72
N ALA A 347 -13.65 -14.65 -18.51
CA ALA A 347 -12.71 -13.61 -18.95
C ALA A 347 -13.38 -12.44 -19.69
N ALA A 348 -14.48 -12.69 -20.41
CA ALA A 348 -15.25 -11.64 -21.08
C ALA A 348 -15.83 -10.58 -20.10
N ASN A 349 -16.01 -10.95 -18.83
CA ASN A 349 -16.53 -10.09 -17.78
C ASN A 349 -15.43 -9.37 -16.98
N ALA A 350 -14.14 -9.52 -17.31
CA ALA A 350 -13.04 -8.98 -16.55
C ALA A 350 -13.10 -7.46 -16.39
N LYS A 351 -13.41 -6.72 -17.46
CA LYS A 351 -13.59 -5.25 -17.40
C LYS A 351 -14.75 -4.84 -16.49
N SER A 352 -15.86 -5.60 -16.57
CA SER A 352 -17.01 -5.37 -15.69
C SER A 352 -16.64 -5.64 -14.23
N ALA A 353 -15.92 -6.73 -13.95
CA ALA A 353 -15.42 -7.04 -12.62
C ALA A 353 -14.49 -5.93 -12.08
N ALA A 354 -13.54 -5.45 -12.89
CA ALA A 354 -12.67 -4.34 -12.53
C ALA A 354 -13.47 -3.08 -12.15
N ASN A 355 -14.42 -2.67 -12.99
CA ASN A 355 -15.26 -1.51 -12.72
C ASN A 355 -16.06 -1.66 -11.43
N TRP A 356 -16.61 -2.85 -11.17
CA TRP A 356 -17.35 -3.14 -9.95
C TRP A 356 -16.48 -3.09 -8.71
N LEU A 357 -15.27 -3.67 -8.76
CA LEU A 357 -14.33 -3.62 -7.65
C LEU A 357 -13.91 -2.19 -7.31
N MET A 358 -13.56 -1.40 -8.33
CA MET A 358 -13.12 -0.01 -8.15
C MET A 358 -14.27 0.94 -7.77
N GLY A 359 -15.50 0.60 -8.13
CA GLY A 359 -16.70 1.40 -7.87
C GLY A 359 -17.49 0.90 -6.67
N ASP A 360 -18.47 0.03 -6.96
CA ASP A 360 -19.50 -0.37 -5.98
C ASP A 360 -18.90 -1.16 -4.79
N VAL A 361 -17.94 -2.06 -5.02
CA VAL A 361 -17.28 -2.82 -3.95
C VAL A 361 -16.44 -1.89 -3.06
N SER A 362 -15.55 -1.09 -3.66
CA SER A 362 -14.73 -0.15 -2.89
C SER A 362 -15.56 0.88 -2.12
N SER A 363 -16.69 1.31 -2.69
CA SER A 363 -17.62 2.22 -1.99
C SER A 363 -18.22 1.59 -0.74
N GLN A 364 -18.60 0.31 -0.80
CA GLN A 364 -19.15 -0.41 0.35
C GLN A 364 -18.07 -0.70 1.41
N LEU A 365 -16.87 -1.11 1.00
CA LEU A 365 -15.73 -1.32 1.90
C LEU A 365 -15.42 -0.04 2.68
N ASN A 366 -15.34 1.11 1.99
CA ASN A 366 -15.10 2.41 2.61
C ASN A 366 -16.23 2.83 3.57
N ARG A 367 -17.50 2.59 3.20
CA ARG A 367 -18.65 2.88 4.04
C ARG A 367 -18.60 2.14 5.37
N ASP A 368 -18.23 0.87 5.31
CA ASP A 368 -18.23 -0.01 6.49
C ASP A 368 -16.85 -0.04 7.20
N GLY A 369 -15.85 0.65 6.65
CA GLY A 369 -14.50 0.74 7.23
C GLY A 369 -13.77 -0.61 7.30
N ILE A 370 -14.01 -1.49 6.31
CA ILE A 370 -13.40 -2.83 6.23
C ILE A 370 -12.52 -2.98 4.99
N GLU A 371 -11.55 -3.87 5.06
CA GLU A 371 -10.70 -4.24 3.95
C GLU A 371 -11.32 -5.37 3.12
N ILE A 372 -10.76 -5.58 1.90
CA ILE A 372 -11.31 -6.55 0.93
C ILE A 372 -11.28 -8.01 1.43
N ASP A 373 -10.37 -8.37 2.31
CA ASP A 373 -10.29 -9.70 2.93
C ASP A 373 -11.43 -9.99 3.91
N ALA A 374 -12.07 -8.93 4.43
CA ALA A 374 -13.25 -9.01 5.29
C ALA A 374 -14.58 -8.79 4.53
N ILE A 375 -14.56 -8.77 3.19
CA ILE A 375 -15.77 -8.55 2.37
C ILE A 375 -16.82 -9.64 2.63
N PRO A 376 -18.08 -9.27 2.93
CA PRO A 376 -19.13 -10.27 3.19
C PRO A 376 -19.68 -10.94 1.92
N VAL A 377 -19.38 -10.40 0.73
CA VAL A 377 -19.81 -10.93 -0.57
C VAL A 377 -18.70 -11.78 -1.17
N SER A 378 -18.94 -13.07 -1.37
CA SER A 378 -17.95 -13.96 -1.97
C SER A 378 -17.71 -13.63 -3.45
N ALA A 379 -16.53 -14.02 -3.96
CA ALA A 379 -16.21 -13.87 -5.38
C ALA A 379 -17.22 -14.58 -6.30
N ALA A 380 -17.77 -15.72 -5.86
CA ALA A 380 -18.79 -16.45 -6.60
C ALA A 380 -20.12 -15.68 -6.68
N GLN A 381 -20.53 -15.05 -5.60
CA GLN A 381 -21.76 -14.24 -5.56
C GLN A 381 -21.64 -13.01 -6.46
N LEU A 382 -20.51 -12.28 -6.40
CA LEU A 382 -20.28 -11.14 -7.30
C LEU A 382 -20.20 -11.60 -8.76
N ALA A 383 -19.52 -12.69 -9.03
CA ALA A 383 -19.44 -13.27 -10.38
C ALA A 383 -20.83 -13.60 -10.95
N LEU A 384 -21.73 -14.17 -10.14
CA LEU A 384 -23.10 -14.45 -10.54
C LEU A 384 -23.87 -13.17 -10.86
N VAL A 385 -23.74 -12.11 -10.06
CA VAL A 385 -24.33 -10.79 -10.35
C VAL A 385 -23.84 -10.27 -11.71
N LEU A 386 -22.54 -10.35 -11.98
CA LEU A 386 -21.94 -9.93 -13.25
C LEU A 386 -22.44 -10.75 -14.46
N GLN A 387 -22.59 -12.06 -14.28
CA GLN A 387 -23.15 -12.95 -15.30
C GLN A 387 -24.60 -12.58 -15.63
N ARG A 388 -25.42 -12.24 -14.61
CA ARG A 388 -26.83 -11.82 -14.81
C ARG A 388 -26.95 -10.45 -15.47
N ILE A 389 -25.93 -9.59 -15.33
CA ILE A 389 -25.85 -8.37 -16.15
C ILE A 389 -25.50 -8.71 -17.60
N ALA A 390 -24.51 -9.58 -17.79
CA ALA A 390 -24.01 -9.92 -19.13
C ALA A 390 -25.02 -10.69 -20.00
N ASP A 391 -25.81 -11.57 -19.36
CA ASP A 391 -26.87 -12.31 -20.06
C ASP A 391 -28.19 -11.53 -20.20
N GLY A 392 -28.25 -10.29 -19.68
CA GLY A 392 -29.44 -9.44 -19.78
C GLY A 392 -30.57 -9.81 -18.81
N THR A 393 -30.33 -10.72 -17.86
CA THR A 393 -31.34 -11.08 -16.84
C THR A 393 -31.71 -9.90 -15.97
N ILE A 394 -30.75 -9.03 -15.63
CA ILE A 394 -30.94 -7.82 -14.83
C ILE A 394 -30.20 -6.62 -15.42
N SER A 395 -30.68 -5.42 -15.13
CA SER A 395 -29.96 -4.18 -15.44
C SER A 395 -28.85 -3.89 -14.42
N ASN A 396 -27.86 -3.05 -14.78
CA ASN A 396 -26.83 -2.58 -13.85
C ASN A 396 -27.40 -1.93 -12.58
N LYS A 397 -28.52 -1.22 -12.71
CA LYS A 397 -29.19 -0.59 -11.55
C LYS A 397 -29.71 -1.66 -10.59
N ILE A 398 -30.40 -2.66 -11.10
CA ILE A 398 -30.94 -3.78 -10.30
C ILE A 398 -29.79 -4.58 -9.68
N ALA A 399 -28.71 -4.79 -10.43
CA ALA A 399 -27.53 -5.48 -9.94
C ALA A 399 -26.93 -4.82 -8.69
N LYS A 400 -26.86 -3.49 -8.66
CA LYS A 400 -26.39 -2.74 -7.47
C LYS A 400 -27.31 -2.93 -6.26
N GLU A 401 -28.61 -2.96 -6.49
CA GLU A 401 -29.60 -3.23 -5.43
C GLU A 401 -29.44 -4.67 -4.88
N ILE A 402 -29.24 -5.65 -5.77
CA ILE A 402 -29.01 -7.05 -5.38
C ILE A 402 -27.69 -7.20 -4.62
N PHE A 403 -26.63 -6.57 -5.11
CA PHE A 403 -25.33 -6.59 -4.43
C PHE A 403 -25.43 -6.02 -3.02
N ALA A 404 -26.10 -4.90 -2.85
CA ALA A 404 -26.33 -4.31 -1.52
C ALA A 404 -27.14 -5.25 -0.60
N MET A 405 -28.14 -5.94 -1.14
CA MET A 405 -28.90 -6.92 -0.35
C MET A 405 -28.04 -8.12 0.08
N ILE A 406 -27.22 -8.67 -0.82
CA ILE A 406 -26.28 -9.76 -0.48
C ILE A 406 -25.32 -9.29 0.60
N TRP A 407 -24.83 -8.07 0.49
CA TRP A 407 -23.92 -7.46 1.46
C TRP A 407 -24.55 -7.32 2.84
N ASP A 408 -25.75 -6.74 2.90
CA ASP A 408 -26.44 -6.45 4.17
C ASP A 408 -26.98 -7.74 4.84
N GLU A 409 -27.45 -8.71 4.04
CA GLU A 409 -27.89 -10.03 4.52
C GLU A 409 -26.71 -10.92 4.97
N LYS A 410 -25.49 -10.60 4.58
CA LYS A 410 -24.30 -11.46 4.74
C LYS A 410 -24.57 -12.89 4.27
N ALA A 411 -25.24 -13.00 3.11
CA ALA A 411 -25.67 -14.26 2.55
C ALA A 411 -24.47 -15.17 2.28
N THR A 412 -24.56 -16.45 2.65
CA THR A 412 -23.48 -17.43 2.47
C THR A 412 -23.68 -18.34 1.26
N ASP A 413 -24.88 -18.38 0.68
CA ASP A 413 -25.21 -19.16 -0.50
C ASP A 413 -24.66 -18.51 -1.78
N GLU A 414 -23.94 -19.25 -2.60
CA GLU A 414 -23.40 -18.75 -3.87
C GLU A 414 -24.51 -18.30 -4.84
N GLY A 415 -25.72 -18.88 -4.73
CA GLY A 415 -26.89 -18.56 -5.53
C GLY A 415 -27.72 -17.37 -5.03
N ALA A 416 -27.25 -16.60 -4.05
CA ALA A 416 -27.99 -15.50 -3.43
C ALA A 416 -28.57 -14.50 -4.44
N ALA A 417 -27.83 -14.18 -5.51
CA ALA A 417 -28.30 -13.27 -6.56
C ALA A 417 -29.57 -13.81 -7.24
N ASP A 418 -29.57 -15.06 -7.68
CA ASP A 418 -30.72 -15.68 -8.35
C ASP A 418 -31.91 -15.80 -7.41
N ARG A 419 -31.67 -16.21 -6.16
CA ARG A 419 -32.70 -16.27 -5.12
C ARG A 419 -33.39 -14.92 -4.92
N ILE A 420 -32.63 -13.83 -4.85
CA ILE A 420 -33.16 -12.47 -4.68
C ILE A 420 -33.91 -12.03 -5.95
N ILE A 421 -33.36 -12.31 -7.14
CA ILE A 421 -34.00 -12.00 -8.43
C ILE A 421 -35.37 -12.65 -8.51
N ASP A 422 -35.47 -13.95 -8.19
CA ASP A 422 -36.73 -14.70 -8.27
C ASP A 422 -37.73 -14.25 -7.18
N ALA A 423 -37.28 -14.12 -5.94
CA ALA A 423 -38.14 -13.73 -4.82
C ALA A 423 -38.78 -12.34 -4.98
N LYS A 424 -38.03 -11.41 -5.60
CA LYS A 424 -38.50 -10.03 -5.81
C LYS A 424 -38.99 -9.75 -7.24
N GLY A 425 -38.97 -10.77 -8.12
CA GLY A 425 -39.37 -10.65 -9.51
C GLY A 425 -38.61 -9.57 -10.25
N LEU A 426 -37.26 -9.52 -10.10
CA LEU A 426 -36.39 -8.46 -10.62
C LEU A 426 -35.88 -8.73 -12.04
N LYS A 427 -36.31 -9.81 -12.69
CA LYS A 427 -35.91 -10.12 -14.06
C LYS A 427 -36.26 -8.97 -14.99
N GLN A 428 -35.35 -8.70 -15.92
CA GLN A 428 -35.55 -7.70 -16.96
C GLN A 428 -36.70 -8.12 -17.89
N ILE A 429 -37.49 -7.17 -18.33
CA ILE A 429 -38.57 -7.41 -19.29
C ILE A 429 -37.89 -7.58 -20.66
N SER A 430 -37.81 -8.82 -21.14
CA SER A 430 -37.25 -9.15 -22.45
C SER A 430 -38.32 -9.38 -23.53
N ASP A 431 -39.58 -9.47 -23.14
CA ASP A 431 -40.70 -9.59 -24.08
C ASP A 431 -40.97 -8.25 -24.77
N THR A 432 -40.62 -8.20 -26.05
CA THR A 432 -40.79 -7.01 -26.91
C THR A 432 -42.24 -6.58 -26.99
N GLY A 433 -43.21 -7.51 -26.99
CA GLY A 433 -44.62 -7.18 -27.06
C GLY A 433 -45.15 -6.53 -25.78
N ALA A 434 -44.72 -7.05 -24.60
CA ALA A 434 -45.06 -6.45 -23.32
C ALA A 434 -44.43 -5.05 -23.17
N LEU A 435 -43.18 -4.89 -23.66
CA LEU A 435 -42.49 -3.60 -23.62
C LEU A 435 -43.14 -2.58 -24.58
N GLU A 436 -43.55 -3.00 -25.77
CA GLU A 436 -44.28 -2.14 -26.73
C GLU A 436 -45.59 -1.63 -26.17
N ALA A 437 -46.34 -2.47 -25.47
CA ALA A 437 -47.61 -2.03 -24.81
C ALA A 437 -47.33 -0.98 -23.73
N ILE A 438 -46.31 -1.18 -22.88
CA ILE A 438 -45.96 -0.19 -21.85
C ILE A 438 -45.49 1.13 -22.49
N ILE A 439 -44.74 1.08 -23.58
CA ILE A 439 -44.32 2.29 -24.30
C ILE A 439 -45.53 3.01 -24.91
N ASP A 440 -46.50 2.31 -25.47
CA ASP A 440 -47.70 2.91 -26.00
C ASP A 440 -48.51 3.67 -24.91
N ASP A 441 -48.64 3.06 -23.75
CA ASP A 441 -49.26 3.71 -22.58
C ASP A 441 -48.49 4.98 -22.14
N VAL A 442 -47.17 4.91 -22.13
CA VAL A 442 -46.30 6.05 -21.79
C VAL A 442 -46.40 7.15 -22.82
N LEU A 443 -46.44 6.84 -24.11
CA LEU A 443 -46.64 7.84 -25.18
C LEU A 443 -48.00 8.50 -25.09
N ALA A 444 -49.08 7.73 -24.84
CA ALA A 444 -50.41 8.23 -24.64
C ALA A 444 -50.53 9.16 -23.44
N ALA A 445 -49.90 8.80 -22.31
CA ALA A 445 -49.89 9.60 -21.08
C ALA A 445 -49.05 10.87 -21.16
N ASN A 446 -48.11 10.97 -22.14
CA ASN A 446 -47.17 12.07 -22.26
C ASN A 446 -47.26 12.77 -23.65
N ALA A 447 -48.48 12.99 -24.15
CA ALA A 447 -48.76 13.58 -25.47
C ALA A 447 -47.99 14.89 -25.72
N LYS A 448 -47.85 15.74 -24.71
CA LYS A 448 -47.05 16.99 -24.81
C LYS A 448 -45.58 16.75 -25.12
N SER A 449 -44.97 15.79 -24.46
CA SER A 449 -43.55 15.44 -24.72
C SER A 449 -43.37 14.82 -26.11
N VAL A 450 -44.37 14.08 -26.60
CA VAL A 450 -44.38 13.54 -27.96
C VAL A 450 -44.41 14.67 -28.98
N GLU A 451 -45.31 15.66 -28.81
CA GLU A 451 -45.41 16.85 -29.67
C GLU A 451 -44.12 17.67 -29.65
N GLU A 452 -43.56 17.90 -28.48
CA GLU A 452 -42.28 18.61 -28.31
C GLU A 452 -41.11 17.92 -29.02
N PHE A 453 -41.05 16.58 -28.97
CA PHE A 453 -40.03 15.80 -29.69
C PHE A 453 -40.24 15.93 -31.19
N ARG A 454 -41.48 15.77 -31.69
CA ARG A 454 -41.79 15.95 -33.13
C ARG A 454 -41.50 17.36 -33.63
N ALA A 455 -41.56 18.36 -32.73
CA ALA A 455 -41.13 19.74 -32.98
C ALA A 455 -39.59 19.94 -32.92
N GLY A 456 -38.79 18.87 -32.80
CA GLY A 456 -37.31 18.91 -32.84
C GLY A 456 -36.62 19.10 -31.47
N LYS A 457 -37.32 18.99 -30.35
CA LYS A 457 -36.72 19.11 -29.03
C LYS A 457 -36.20 17.78 -28.51
N GLU A 458 -34.90 17.49 -28.68
CA GLU A 458 -34.26 16.24 -28.22
C GLU A 458 -34.41 15.96 -26.70
N LYS A 459 -34.49 17.01 -25.86
CA LYS A 459 -34.72 16.85 -24.42
C LYS A 459 -36.03 16.14 -24.09
N ALA A 460 -37.07 16.27 -24.92
CA ALA A 460 -38.34 15.60 -24.75
C ALA A 460 -38.22 14.07 -24.95
N PHE A 461 -37.35 13.63 -25.83
CA PHE A 461 -37.04 12.20 -26.03
C PHE A 461 -36.42 11.56 -24.78
N ASN A 462 -35.48 12.23 -24.17
CA ASN A 462 -34.87 11.75 -22.92
C ASN A 462 -35.89 11.70 -21.76
N ALA A 463 -36.84 12.64 -21.74
CA ALA A 463 -37.95 12.62 -20.78
C ALA A 463 -38.86 11.39 -20.99
N LEU A 464 -39.17 11.03 -22.24
CA LEU A 464 -39.95 9.84 -22.56
C LEU A 464 -39.23 8.54 -22.19
N ILE A 465 -37.92 8.46 -22.42
CA ILE A 465 -37.12 7.33 -21.95
C ILE A 465 -37.23 7.23 -20.42
N GLY A 466 -37.07 8.33 -19.70
CA GLY A 466 -37.21 8.37 -18.26
C GLY A 466 -38.60 7.88 -17.76
N GLN A 467 -39.68 8.26 -18.43
CA GLN A 467 -41.04 7.81 -18.09
C GLN A 467 -41.22 6.31 -18.39
N ALA A 468 -40.71 5.79 -19.51
CA ALA A 468 -40.73 4.36 -19.84
C ALA A 468 -39.96 3.54 -18.82
N MET A 469 -38.77 4.01 -18.43
CA MET A 469 -37.96 3.37 -17.39
C MET A 469 -38.67 3.38 -16.03
N LYS A 470 -39.37 4.46 -15.70
CA LYS A 470 -40.20 4.56 -14.47
C LYS A 470 -41.37 3.60 -14.51
N ALA A 471 -42.10 3.54 -15.62
CA ALA A 471 -43.27 2.65 -15.82
C ALA A 471 -42.89 1.18 -15.69
N THR A 472 -41.73 0.82 -16.21
CA THR A 472 -41.15 -0.56 -16.07
C THR A 472 -40.44 -0.80 -14.74
N LYS A 473 -40.43 0.16 -13.81
CA LYS A 473 -39.69 0.09 -12.52
C LYS A 473 -38.20 -0.23 -12.72
N GLY A 474 -37.58 0.25 -13.80
CA GLY A 474 -36.22 -0.01 -14.12
C GLY A 474 -35.94 -1.42 -14.68
N LYS A 475 -36.95 -2.21 -14.98
CA LYS A 475 -36.81 -3.60 -15.50
C LYS A 475 -36.69 -3.67 -17.03
N ALA A 476 -36.95 -2.59 -17.77
CA ALA A 476 -36.73 -2.58 -19.22
C ALA A 476 -35.26 -2.37 -19.57
N ASN A 477 -34.85 -2.93 -20.72
CA ASN A 477 -33.54 -2.64 -21.28
C ASN A 477 -33.55 -1.21 -21.88
N PRO A 478 -32.71 -0.27 -21.40
CA PRO A 478 -32.71 1.11 -21.90
C PRO A 478 -32.47 1.22 -23.39
N GLN A 479 -31.68 0.31 -23.97
CA GLN A 479 -31.39 0.29 -25.40
C GLN A 479 -32.63 -0.12 -26.21
N GLN A 480 -33.34 -1.17 -25.77
CA GLN A 480 -34.60 -1.60 -26.40
C GLN A 480 -35.69 -0.52 -26.25
N VAL A 481 -35.77 0.14 -25.07
CA VAL A 481 -36.69 1.27 -24.89
C VAL A 481 -36.40 2.40 -25.86
N ASN A 482 -35.12 2.74 -26.06
CA ASN A 482 -34.68 3.77 -26.98
C ASN A 482 -35.02 3.42 -28.43
N GLU A 483 -34.74 2.19 -28.85
CA GLU A 483 -35.06 1.70 -30.21
C GLU A 483 -36.57 1.68 -30.49
N LEU A 484 -37.37 1.19 -29.52
CA LEU A 484 -38.83 1.16 -29.65
C LEU A 484 -39.45 2.55 -29.65
N LEU A 485 -38.98 3.47 -28.78
CA LEU A 485 -39.41 4.85 -28.81
C LEU A 485 -39.08 5.54 -30.11
N LYS A 486 -37.87 5.35 -30.68
CA LYS A 486 -37.51 5.89 -31.97
C LYS A 486 -38.39 5.33 -33.09
N LYS A 487 -38.63 4.01 -33.09
CA LYS A 487 -39.51 3.37 -34.05
C LYS A 487 -40.96 3.89 -34.03
N LYS A 488 -41.46 4.21 -32.83
CA LYS A 488 -42.88 4.66 -32.66
C LYS A 488 -43.05 6.18 -32.82
N LEU A 489 -42.02 6.95 -32.66
CA LEU A 489 -42.08 8.42 -32.76
C LEU A 489 -41.71 8.92 -34.19
N GLY A 490 -41.04 8.07 -34.98
CA GLY A 490 -40.67 8.37 -36.39
C GLY A 490 -39.25 8.86 -36.41
#